data_b8f9bb2eacb14cdae108686c2bbb4586
#
_entry.id   b8f9bb2eacb14cdae108686c2bbb4586
#
_cell.length_a   1.000
_cell.length_b   1.000
_cell.length_c   1.000
_cell.angle_alpha   90.00
_cell.angle_beta   90.00
_cell.angle_gamma   90.00
#
_symmetry.space_group_name_H-M   'P 1'
#
loop_
_entity.id
_entity.type
_entity.pdbx_description
1 polymer ?
#
loop_
_entity_poly.entity_id
_entity_poly.type
_entity_poly.pdbx_seq_one_letter_code
_entity_poly.pdbx_strand_id
1 'polypeptide(L)'
;MKRLRALTLAAAAVFSTCCVPAAFAADVEISYWMWDGKQAPVYQQCAEKFQAANPGIKISIKQDGWENYWTTLTTAFVSGNAPDVFVNHLSRFPEFLGNGVMEDLTDRIAADKVDMKAYLPGLAETWNKDGRQWGLPKDWDTIAFVYNKQMVADAGISEDTLRTLTWNPQDGGTLQKVLAKLTLDQNGKRGDEPGFDKSKVKVYGLAQNPADGYGQSEWSHYAASAGFQYVDKPWGSKYLYDDPILAQTLTWLRDLALKDGYAVSQEQAGQLQAVALFSAGKAAIVPDGSWMIGSYRDSTSFKFGFAPVAQGPKGRRSMFNGLADSIWSGSKHKDEAWKWVRYLGSQECQSIVGNSGVVFPARPEATELARKAHEAKGLDVSAFIMLAKPETTFPFPITDHGEEIANILKTAVNKVLLNQGDPASLLKDANSAVNALF
;
A
#
# COMPACT_ATOMS: atom_id res chain seq x y z
N MET A 1 -13.94 -77.99 -75.28
CA MET A 1 -13.60 -78.00 -73.88
C MET A 1 -12.68 -76.80 -73.62
N LYS A 2 -13.19 -75.66 -73.18
CA LYS A 2 -12.39 -74.47 -72.82
C LYS A 2 -12.86 -74.04 -71.45
N ARG A 3 -11.96 -74.08 -70.45
CA ARG A 3 -12.21 -73.62 -69.02
C ARG A 3 -12.04 -72.14 -68.98
N LEU A 4 -13.11 -71.44 -68.57
CA LEU A 4 -13.03 -70.01 -68.14
C LEU A 4 -12.45 -69.90 -66.70
N ARG A 5 -11.42 -69.12 -66.57
CA ARG A 5 -10.91 -68.68 -65.23
C ARG A 5 -11.54 -67.32 -64.91
N ALA A 6 -12.24 -67.25 -63.79
CA ALA A 6 -12.73 -66.03 -63.25
C ALA A 6 -11.61 -65.30 -62.44
N LEU A 7 -11.33 -64.04 -62.77
CA LEU A 7 -10.47 -63.17 -61.99
C LEU A 7 -11.34 -62.40 -60.98
N THR A 8 -11.05 -62.56 -59.69
CA THR A 8 -11.64 -61.78 -58.61
C THR A 8 -10.76 -60.54 -58.38
N LEU A 9 -11.29 -59.34 -58.66
CA LEU A 9 -10.66 -58.08 -58.27
C LEU A 9 -11.00 -57.79 -56.78
N ALA A 10 -9.97 -57.73 -55.95
CA ALA A 10 -10.09 -57.22 -54.58
C ALA A 10 -9.88 -55.71 -54.64
N ALA A 11 -10.91 -54.93 -54.30
CA ALA A 11 -10.82 -53.49 -54.14
C ALA A 11 -10.29 -53.17 -52.70
N ALA A 12 -9.08 -52.64 -52.61
CA ALA A 12 -8.51 -52.11 -51.35
C ALA A 12 -9.03 -50.70 -51.14
N ALA A 13 -9.89 -50.52 -50.13
CA ALA A 13 -10.32 -49.21 -49.67
C ALA A 13 -9.21 -48.59 -48.83
N VAL A 14 -8.55 -47.54 -49.33
CA VAL A 14 -7.59 -46.71 -48.59
C VAL A 14 -8.38 -45.73 -47.77
N PHE A 15 -8.45 -45.98 -46.48
CA PHE A 15 -8.94 -44.93 -45.47
C PHE A 15 -7.87 -43.87 -45.34
N SER A 16 -8.07 -42.73 -46.02
CA SER A 16 -7.27 -41.53 -45.84
C SER A 16 -7.74 -40.86 -44.54
N THR A 17 -7.01 -41.05 -43.42
CA THR A 17 -7.20 -40.28 -42.18
C THR A 17 -6.76 -38.85 -42.43
N CYS A 18 -7.72 -37.97 -42.70
CA CYS A 18 -7.49 -36.52 -42.64
C CYS A 18 -7.13 -36.14 -41.20
N CYS A 19 -5.83 -36.01 -40.90
CA CYS A 19 -5.38 -35.23 -39.77
C CYS A 19 -5.77 -33.76 -40.03
N VAL A 20 -6.89 -33.32 -39.46
CA VAL A 20 -7.21 -31.90 -39.36
C VAL A 20 -6.17 -31.32 -38.41
N PRO A 21 -5.29 -30.40 -38.85
CA PRO A 21 -4.42 -29.70 -37.91
C PRO A 21 -5.33 -28.96 -36.91
N ALA A 22 -5.18 -29.26 -35.63
CA ALA A 22 -5.78 -28.44 -34.59
C ALA A 22 -5.28 -27.02 -34.84
N ALA A 23 -6.18 -26.14 -35.27
CA ALA A 23 -5.89 -24.73 -35.33
C ALA A 23 -5.58 -24.30 -33.90
N PHE A 24 -4.30 -24.10 -33.57
CA PHE A 24 -3.93 -23.42 -32.36
C PHE A 24 -4.56 -22.02 -32.46
N ALA A 25 -5.55 -21.74 -31.60
CA ALA A 25 -6.03 -20.39 -31.43
C ALA A 25 -4.80 -19.54 -31.13
N ALA A 26 -4.70 -18.37 -31.77
CA ALA A 26 -3.62 -17.43 -31.45
C ALA A 26 -3.61 -17.14 -29.93
N ASP A 27 -2.43 -17.16 -29.33
CA ASP A 27 -2.29 -16.84 -27.92
C ASP A 27 -2.91 -15.46 -27.65
N VAL A 28 -3.77 -15.40 -26.64
CA VAL A 28 -4.31 -14.13 -26.12
C VAL A 28 -3.29 -13.54 -25.18
N GLU A 29 -2.85 -12.30 -25.43
CA GLU A 29 -1.97 -11.59 -24.52
C GLU A 29 -2.79 -10.69 -23.60
N ILE A 30 -2.67 -10.89 -22.28
CA ILE A 30 -3.26 -10.08 -21.24
C ILE A 30 -2.20 -9.12 -20.70
N SER A 31 -2.44 -7.83 -20.86
CA SER A 31 -1.61 -6.78 -20.30
C SER A 31 -1.96 -6.53 -18.83
N TYR A 32 -0.95 -6.60 -17.96
CA TYR A 32 -1.08 -6.34 -16.53
C TYR A 32 -0.13 -5.23 -16.09
N TRP A 33 -0.68 -4.11 -15.59
CA TRP A 33 0.13 -2.97 -15.16
C TRP A 33 0.18 -2.84 -13.64
N MET A 34 1.37 -2.48 -13.13
CA MET A 34 1.64 -2.28 -11.71
C MET A 34 2.73 -1.23 -11.50
N TRP A 35 2.79 -0.64 -10.28
CA TRP A 35 3.78 0.41 -9.99
C TRP A 35 4.99 -0.09 -9.21
N ASP A 36 4.91 -1.19 -8.46
CA ASP A 36 5.97 -1.62 -7.54
C ASP A 36 7.00 -2.50 -8.23
N GLY A 37 8.21 -1.93 -8.43
CA GLY A 37 9.33 -2.65 -9.06
C GLY A 37 9.88 -3.81 -8.23
N LYS A 38 9.65 -3.85 -6.91
CA LYS A 38 10.04 -5.00 -6.08
C LYS A 38 9.05 -6.14 -6.15
N GLN A 39 7.78 -5.83 -6.39
CA GLN A 39 6.74 -6.84 -6.57
C GLN A 39 6.74 -7.44 -7.97
N ALA A 40 7.07 -6.68 -9.02
CA ALA A 40 6.97 -7.14 -10.41
C ALA A 40 7.68 -8.49 -10.69
N PRO A 41 8.92 -8.75 -10.21
CA PRO A 41 9.57 -10.05 -10.42
C PRO A 41 8.84 -11.22 -9.73
N VAL A 42 8.12 -10.97 -8.64
CA VAL A 42 7.35 -11.98 -7.92
C VAL A 42 6.07 -12.30 -8.67
N TYR A 43 5.37 -11.28 -9.19
CA TYR A 43 4.19 -11.49 -10.03
C TYR A 43 4.55 -12.12 -11.39
N GLN A 44 5.78 -11.94 -11.87
CA GLN A 44 6.27 -12.68 -13.03
C GLN A 44 6.31 -14.19 -12.77
N GLN A 45 6.68 -14.64 -11.55
CA GLN A 45 6.61 -16.06 -11.17
C GLN A 45 5.16 -16.57 -11.13
N CYS A 46 4.21 -15.75 -10.66
CA CYS A 46 2.79 -16.08 -10.76
C CYS A 46 2.36 -16.23 -12.23
N ALA A 47 2.81 -15.31 -13.12
CA ALA A 47 2.48 -15.36 -14.54
C ALA A 47 3.01 -16.63 -15.22
N GLU A 48 4.24 -17.04 -14.93
CA GLU A 48 4.84 -18.28 -15.44
C GLU A 48 4.02 -19.51 -15.04
N LYS A 49 3.60 -19.61 -13.77
CA LYS A 49 2.75 -20.69 -13.27
C LYS A 49 1.38 -20.68 -13.92
N PHE A 50 0.76 -19.49 -14.02
CA PHE A 50 -0.54 -19.33 -14.66
C PHE A 50 -0.50 -19.75 -16.13
N GLN A 51 0.48 -19.28 -16.89
CA GLN A 51 0.64 -19.61 -18.32
C GLN A 51 0.85 -21.12 -18.55
N ALA A 52 1.62 -21.77 -17.68
CA ALA A 52 1.82 -23.22 -17.74
C ALA A 52 0.50 -24.00 -17.58
N ALA A 53 -0.42 -23.48 -16.76
CA ALA A 53 -1.74 -24.09 -16.53
C ALA A 53 -2.82 -23.63 -17.53
N ASN A 54 -2.57 -22.56 -18.28
CA ASN A 54 -3.51 -21.95 -19.22
C ASN A 54 -2.84 -21.76 -20.60
N PRO A 55 -2.53 -22.83 -21.34
CA PRO A 55 -1.92 -22.70 -22.65
C PRO A 55 -2.84 -21.89 -23.57
N GLY A 56 -2.26 -20.92 -24.30
CA GLY A 56 -2.99 -19.97 -25.13
C GLY A 56 -3.28 -18.63 -24.46
N ILE A 57 -2.88 -18.42 -23.19
CA ILE A 57 -2.93 -17.10 -22.52
C ILE A 57 -1.51 -16.71 -22.13
N LYS A 58 -1.09 -15.53 -22.56
CA LYS A 58 0.18 -14.89 -22.15
C LYS A 58 -0.10 -13.70 -21.23
N ILE A 59 0.75 -13.50 -20.22
CA ILE A 59 0.68 -12.35 -19.34
C ILE A 59 1.88 -11.44 -19.61
N SER A 60 1.60 -10.20 -19.97
CA SER A 60 2.59 -9.15 -20.20
C SER A 60 2.55 -8.15 -19.06
N ILE A 61 3.57 -8.17 -18.18
CA ILE A 61 3.63 -7.28 -17.03
C ILE A 61 4.40 -6.02 -17.40
N LYS A 62 3.76 -4.85 -17.23
CA LYS A 62 4.40 -3.55 -17.31
C LYS A 62 4.49 -2.93 -15.92
N GLN A 63 5.71 -2.55 -15.52
CA GLN A 63 5.95 -1.82 -14.29
C GLN A 63 6.35 -0.38 -14.60
N ASP A 64 5.80 0.59 -13.87
CA ASP A 64 6.18 1.99 -13.93
C ASP A 64 6.31 2.54 -12.49
N GLY A 65 6.99 3.67 -12.28
CA GLY A 65 7.03 4.31 -10.98
C GLY A 65 5.67 4.89 -10.56
N TRP A 66 5.44 5.05 -9.24
CA TRP A 66 4.15 5.46 -8.66
C TRP A 66 3.49 6.62 -9.39
N GLU A 67 4.16 7.76 -9.52
CA GLU A 67 3.57 8.97 -10.14
C GLU A 67 3.28 8.75 -11.63
N ASN A 68 4.22 8.15 -12.37
CA ASN A 68 4.06 7.87 -13.79
C ASN A 68 2.97 6.84 -14.06
N TYR A 69 2.84 5.84 -13.17
CA TYR A 69 1.83 4.81 -13.28
C TYR A 69 0.43 5.41 -13.38
N TRP A 70 0.05 6.29 -12.45
CA TRP A 70 -1.28 6.90 -12.42
C TRP A 70 -1.53 7.80 -13.61
N THR A 71 -0.56 8.65 -13.97
CA THR A 71 -0.65 9.52 -15.14
C THR A 71 -0.83 8.72 -16.44
N THR A 72 -0.02 7.66 -16.59
CA THR A 72 -0.06 6.81 -17.78
C THR A 72 -1.37 6.02 -17.84
N LEU A 73 -1.81 5.44 -16.72
CA LEU A 73 -3.04 4.64 -16.65
C LEU A 73 -4.28 5.49 -16.95
N THR A 74 -4.40 6.68 -16.35
CA THR A 74 -5.51 7.60 -16.62
C THR A 74 -5.55 8.02 -18.10
N THR A 75 -4.38 8.36 -18.67
CA THR A 75 -4.28 8.69 -20.12
C THR A 75 -4.68 7.50 -20.98
N ALA A 76 -4.29 6.29 -20.60
CA ALA A 76 -4.61 5.05 -21.32
C ALA A 76 -6.12 4.74 -21.31
N PHE A 77 -6.81 5.00 -20.19
CA PHE A 77 -8.28 4.89 -20.13
C PHE A 77 -8.96 5.84 -21.11
N VAL A 78 -8.55 7.11 -21.13
CA VAL A 78 -9.11 8.13 -22.02
C VAL A 78 -8.87 7.80 -23.50
N SER A 79 -7.69 7.27 -23.82
CA SER A 79 -7.32 6.92 -25.20
C SER A 79 -7.84 5.54 -25.66
N GLY A 80 -8.46 4.75 -24.78
CA GLY A 80 -8.95 3.42 -25.08
C GLY A 80 -7.84 2.38 -25.25
N ASN A 81 -6.65 2.61 -24.71
CA ASN A 81 -5.47 1.75 -24.78
C ASN A 81 -4.98 1.28 -23.39
N ALA A 82 -5.89 1.22 -22.43
CA ALA A 82 -5.56 0.79 -21.08
C ALA A 82 -5.26 -0.72 -21.02
N PRO A 83 -4.52 -1.18 -19.99
CA PRO A 83 -4.25 -2.59 -19.80
C PRO A 83 -5.53 -3.36 -19.50
N ASP A 84 -5.54 -4.66 -19.82
CA ASP A 84 -6.67 -5.53 -19.49
C ASP A 84 -6.88 -5.65 -17.98
N VAL A 85 -5.78 -5.72 -17.23
CA VAL A 85 -5.75 -5.82 -15.77
C VAL A 85 -4.77 -4.79 -15.21
N PHE A 86 -5.13 -4.18 -14.11
CA PHE A 86 -4.29 -3.19 -13.44
C PHE A 86 -4.38 -3.29 -11.92
N VAL A 87 -3.25 -3.03 -11.25
CA VAL A 87 -3.24 -2.87 -9.78
C VAL A 87 -3.93 -1.57 -9.43
N ASN A 88 -4.90 -1.64 -8.53
CA ASN A 88 -5.68 -0.48 -8.11
C ASN A 88 -5.43 -0.13 -6.64
N HIS A 89 -5.61 1.14 -6.30
CA HIS A 89 -5.43 1.70 -4.97
C HIS A 89 -6.72 2.39 -4.51
N LEU A 90 -7.01 2.34 -3.22
CA LEU A 90 -8.25 2.92 -2.67
C LEU A 90 -8.38 4.42 -2.94
N SER A 91 -7.27 5.16 -3.06
CA SER A 91 -7.29 6.58 -3.42
C SER A 91 -7.79 6.86 -4.85
N ARG A 92 -7.77 5.86 -5.75
CA ARG A 92 -8.18 5.99 -7.15
C ARG A 92 -9.48 5.25 -7.45
N PHE A 93 -9.87 4.34 -6.58
CA PHE A 93 -11.05 3.49 -6.78
C PHE A 93 -12.33 4.29 -7.07
N PRO A 94 -12.69 5.32 -6.28
CA PRO A 94 -13.92 6.07 -6.55
C PRO A 94 -13.90 6.81 -7.90
N GLU A 95 -12.77 7.43 -8.23
CA GLU A 95 -12.59 8.12 -9.52
C GLU A 95 -12.75 7.16 -10.71
N PHE A 96 -12.07 6.01 -10.67
CA PHE A 96 -12.13 5.03 -11.74
C PHE A 96 -13.51 4.39 -11.84
N LEU A 97 -14.18 4.18 -10.72
CA LEU A 97 -15.57 3.72 -10.69
C LEU A 97 -16.50 4.77 -11.30
N GLY A 98 -16.41 6.02 -10.89
CA GLY A 98 -17.22 7.13 -11.41
C GLY A 98 -17.03 7.36 -12.92
N ASN A 99 -15.83 7.15 -13.43
CA ASN A 99 -15.50 7.22 -14.85
C ASN A 99 -15.92 5.98 -15.65
N GLY A 100 -16.48 4.94 -15.00
CA GLY A 100 -16.96 3.71 -15.65
C GLY A 100 -15.84 2.87 -16.31
N VAL A 101 -14.59 3.03 -15.87
CA VAL A 101 -13.43 2.32 -16.46
C VAL A 101 -13.14 0.97 -15.82
N MET A 102 -13.92 0.57 -14.82
CA MET A 102 -13.77 -0.71 -14.13
C MET A 102 -14.86 -1.70 -14.55
N GLU A 103 -14.48 -2.97 -14.67
CA GLU A 103 -15.41 -4.08 -14.88
C GLU A 103 -16.02 -4.53 -13.55
N ASP A 104 -17.34 -4.75 -13.53
CA ASP A 104 -18.03 -5.38 -12.42
C ASP A 104 -17.71 -6.88 -12.37
N LEU A 105 -17.12 -7.34 -11.28
CA LEU A 105 -16.69 -8.72 -11.10
C LEU A 105 -17.75 -9.60 -10.39
N THR A 106 -18.88 -9.03 -9.96
CA THR A 106 -19.86 -9.68 -9.10
C THR A 106 -20.36 -11.00 -9.66
N ASP A 107 -20.81 -10.99 -10.91
CA ASP A 107 -21.37 -12.19 -11.54
C ASP A 107 -20.29 -13.26 -11.79
N ARG A 108 -19.06 -12.84 -12.12
CA ARG A 108 -17.91 -13.73 -12.31
C ARG A 108 -17.49 -14.41 -11.01
N ILE A 109 -17.49 -13.66 -9.90
CA ILE A 109 -17.22 -14.17 -8.55
C ILE A 109 -18.27 -15.21 -8.17
N ALA A 110 -19.55 -14.93 -8.42
CA ALA A 110 -20.64 -15.83 -8.12
C ALA A 110 -20.58 -17.12 -8.99
N ALA A 111 -20.36 -16.98 -10.29
CA ALA A 111 -20.28 -18.10 -11.23
C ALA A 111 -19.12 -19.06 -10.88
N ASP A 112 -17.95 -18.53 -10.55
CA ASP A 112 -16.77 -19.30 -10.19
C ASP A 112 -16.68 -19.64 -8.69
N LYS A 113 -17.69 -19.24 -7.91
CA LYS A 113 -17.80 -19.49 -6.45
C LYS A 113 -16.53 -19.08 -5.70
N VAL A 114 -15.98 -17.90 -6.04
CA VAL A 114 -14.81 -17.36 -5.34
C VAL A 114 -15.15 -17.09 -3.89
N ASP A 115 -14.42 -17.69 -2.97
CA ASP A 115 -14.63 -17.47 -1.55
C ASP A 115 -14.02 -16.13 -1.11
N MET A 116 -14.85 -15.09 -1.06
CA MET A 116 -14.45 -13.75 -0.63
C MET A 116 -14.10 -13.68 0.87
N LYS A 117 -14.53 -14.66 1.68
CA LYS A 117 -14.19 -14.76 3.11
C LYS A 117 -12.80 -15.36 3.36
N ALA A 118 -12.16 -15.88 2.33
CA ALA A 118 -10.78 -16.38 2.40
C ALA A 118 -9.74 -15.25 2.44
N TYR A 119 -10.14 -14.01 2.25
CA TYR A 119 -9.30 -12.83 2.41
C TYR A 119 -9.36 -12.29 3.84
N LEU A 120 -8.39 -11.47 4.20
CA LEU A 120 -8.37 -10.80 5.50
C LEU A 120 -9.68 -10.02 5.72
N PRO A 121 -10.34 -10.15 6.88
CA PRO A 121 -11.62 -9.50 7.15
C PRO A 121 -11.59 -7.98 6.87
N GLY A 122 -12.59 -7.49 6.17
CA GLY A 122 -12.72 -6.09 5.77
C GLY A 122 -12.05 -5.74 4.44
N LEU A 123 -11.11 -6.58 3.95
CA LEU A 123 -10.32 -6.25 2.77
C LEU A 123 -11.12 -6.36 1.46
N ALA A 124 -11.98 -7.37 1.35
CA ALA A 124 -12.84 -7.52 0.17
C ALA A 124 -13.91 -6.43 0.14
N GLU A 125 -14.44 -6.07 1.29
CA GLU A 125 -15.50 -5.07 1.46
C GLU A 125 -15.06 -3.66 1.04
N THR A 126 -13.76 -3.34 1.13
CA THR A 126 -13.23 -2.03 0.68
C THR A 126 -13.35 -1.83 -0.82
N TRP A 127 -13.44 -2.91 -1.60
CA TRP A 127 -13.59 -2.90 -3.06
C TRP A 127 -15.04 -3.15 -3.51
N ASN A 128 -15.99 -3.07 -2.58
CA ASN A 128 -17.42 -3.20 -2.84
C ASN A 128 -18.09 -1.82 -2.83
N LYS A 129 -18.92 -1.57 -3.80
CA LYS A 129 -19.81 -0.40 -3.85
C LYS A 129 -21.20 -0.84 -4.29
N ASP A 130 -22.20 -0.54 -3.46
CA ASP A 130 -23.61 -0.84 -3.72
C ASP A 130 -23.89 -2.33 -4.04
N GLY A 131 -23.19 -3.23 -3.33
CA GLY A 131 -23.32 -4.68 -3.50
C GLY A 131 -22.56 -5.26 -4.68
N ARG A 132 -21.80 -4.44 -5.41
CA ARG A 132 -20.97 -4.86 -6.55
C ARG A 132 -19.50 -4.85 -6.19
N GLN A 133 -18.76 -5.84 -6.70
CA GLN A 133 -17.33 -6.01 -6.46
C GLN A 133 -16.51 -5.54 -7.66
N TRP A 134 -15.54 -4.64 -7.44
CA TRP A 134 -14.81 -3.94 -8.48
C TRP A 134 -13.31 -4.31 -8.55
N GLY A 135 -12.88 -5.18 -7.66
CA GLY A 135 -11.52 -5.71 -7.65
C GLY A 135 -11.40 -6.89 -6.69
N LEU A 136 -10.45 -7.81 -6.95
CA LEU A 136 -10.12 -8.86 -5.99
C LEU A 136 -8.94 -8.41 -5.11
N PRO A 137 -9.03 -8.64 -3.79
CA PRO A 137 -7.96 -8.26 -2.87
C PRO A 137 -6.61 -8.89 -3.25
N LYS A 138 -5.59 -8.04 -3.33
CA LYS A 138 -4.22 -8.39 -3.70
C LYS A 138 -3.30 -8.50 -2.49
N ASP A 139 -3.18 -7.43 -1.76
CA ASP A 139 -2.35 -7.29 -0.56
C ASP A 139 -2.90 -6.21 0.37
N TRP A 140 -2.26 -6.02 1.52
CA TRP A 140 -2.64 -5.02 2.50
C TRP A 140 -1.41 -4.43 3.19
N ASP A 141 -1.59 -3.28 3.81
CA ASP A 141 -0.55 -2.61 4.57
C ASP A 141 -1.06 -1.94 5.85
N THR A 142 -0.14 -1.74 6.77
CA THR A 142 -0.27 -0.92 7.97
C THR A 142 1.02 -0.14 8.19
N ILE A 143 1.00 0.80 9.12
CA ILE A 143 2.13 1.66 9.47
C ILE A 143 2.74 1.20 10.79
N ALA A 144 4.08 1.17 10.86
CA ALA A 144 4.84 0.94 12.08
C ALA A 144 6.05 1.87 12.15
N PHE A 145 6.67 1.98 13.31
CA PHE A 145 7.95 2.66 13.46
C PHE A 145 9.09 1.75 13.04
N VAL A 146 9.89 2.19 12.07
CA VAL A 146 11.20 1.60 11.76
C VAL A 146 12.22 2.28 12.65
N TYR A 147 13.05 1.54 13.36
CA TYR A 147 14.03 2.12 14.30
C TYR A 147 15.43 1.54 14.16
N ASN A 148 16.43 2.37 14.39
CA ASN A 148 17.84 1.95 14.45
C ASN A 148 18.14 1.33 15.82
N LYS A 149 18.43 0.02 15.85
CA LYS A 149 18.66 -0.73 17.11
C LYS A 149 19.85 -0.20 17.90
N GLN A 150 20.92 0.21 17.23
CA GLN A 150 22.11 0.74 17.90
C GLN A 150 21.84 2.09 18.55
N MET A 151 21.17 3.01 17.83
CA MET A 151 20.83 4.34 18.39
C MET A 151 19.89 4.22 19.59
N VAL A 152 18.94 3.29 19.55
CA VAL A 152 18.03 3.00 20.67
C VAL A 152 18.80 2.48 21.88
N ALA A 153 19.72 1.52 21.69
CA ALA A 153 20.55 0.97 22.75
C ALA A 153 21.50 2.04 23.33
N ASP A 154 22.16 2.84 22.50
CA ASP A 154 23.07 3.92 22.93
C ASP A 154 22.33 5.03 23.73
N ALA A 155 21.03 5.18 23.50
CA ALA A 155 20.18 6.08 24.29
C ALA A 155 19.69 5.46 25.60
N GLY A 156 20.08 4.21 25.92
CA GLY A 156 19.59 3.48 27.08
C GLY A 156 18.09 3.15 27.03
N ILE A 157 17.55 3.00 25.82
CA ILE A 157 16.15 2.66 25.58
C ILE A 157 16.05 1.20 25.22
N SER A 158 15.14 0.46 25.86
CA SER A 158 14.88 -0.94 25.50
C SER A 158 13.92 -1.03 24.29
N GLU A 159 14.00 -2.11 23.52
CA GLU A 159 13.04 -2.36 22.43
C GLU A 159 11.60 -2.51 22.98
N ASP A 160 11.43 -3.02 24.21
CA ASP A 160 10.12 -3.09 24.87
C ASP A 160 9.53 -1.70 25.16
N THR A 161 10.38 -0.71 25.48
CA THR A 161 9.92 0.68 25.62
C THR A 161 9.29 1.18 24.32
N LEU A 162 9.87 0.85 23.17
CA LEU A 162 9.30 1.25 21.86
C LEU A 162 7.95 0.59 21.59
N ARG A 163 7.72 -0.62 22.11
CA ARG A 163 6.44 -1.32 21.97
C ARG A 163 5.31 -0.71 22.81
N THR A 164 5.64 0.06 23.84
CA THR A 164 4.69 0.62 24.81
C THR A 164 4.58 2.14 24.74
N LEU A 165 5.11 2.76 23.70
CA LEU A 165 5.05 4.22 23.51
C LEU A 165 3.62 4.74 23.55
N THR A 166 3.43 5.84 24.26
CA THR A 166 2.21 6.62 24.28
C THR A 166 2.41 7.96 23.58
N TRP A 167 1.34 8.49 23.03
CA TRP A 167 1.31 9.80 22.41
C TRP A 167 0.01 10.55 22.75
N ASN A 168 0.09 11.85 22.85
CA ASN A 168 -1.05 12.75 22.88
C ASN A 168 -0.67 14.12 22.27
N PRO A 169 -1.62 14.90 21.76
CA PRO A 169 -1.31 16.16 21.09
C PRO A 169 -0.86 17.30 22.01
N GLN A 170 -0.95 17.15 23.36
CA GLN A 170 -0.60 18.19 24.31
C GLN A 170 0.89 18.24 24.63
N ASP A 171 1.49 17.07 24.89
CA ASP A 171 2.90 16.96 25.32
C ASP A 171 3.68 15.85 24.61
N GLY A 172 3.08 15.18 23.61
CA GLY A 172 3.69 14.10 22.85
C GLY A 172 3.90 12.79 23.62
N GLY A 173 3.49 12.72 24.90
CA GLY A 173 3.55 11.52 25.74
C GLY A 173 4.96 10.99 25.96
N THR A 174 5.09 9.65 26.09
CA THR A 174 6.40 9.00 26.20
C THR A 174 7.16 8.99 24.88
N LEU A 175 6.48 9.10 23.74
CA LEU A 175 7.11 9.20 22.44
C LEU A 175 8.02 10.44 22.37
N GLN A 176 7.54 11.62 22.72
CA GLN A 176 8.37 12.85 22.67
C GLN A 176 9.61 12.73 23.54
N LYS A 177 9.50 12.13 24.72
CA LYS A 177 10.64 11.89 25.62
C LYS A 177 11.69 10.96 24.99
N VAL A 178 11.23 9.90 24.30
CA VAL A 178 12.10 8.98 23.56
C VAL A 178 12.75 9.69 22.38
N LEU A 179 12.01 10.49 21.61
CA LEU A 179 12.55 11.24 20.49
C LEU A 179 13.63 12.25 20.93
N ALA A 180 13.42 12.96 22.06
CA ALA A 180 14.43 13.84 22.66
C ALA A 180 15.73 13.07 22.97
N LYS A 181 15.63 11.91 23.64
CA LYS A 181 16.77 11.06 23.96
C LYS A 181 17.51 10.53 22.74
N LEU A 182 16.80 10.25 21.65
CA LEU A 182 17.37 9.75 20.41
C LEU A 182 18.00 10.85 19.56
N THR A 183 17.61 12.12 19.76
CA THR A 183 18.16 13.25 19.02
C THR A 183 19.56 13.60 19.54
N LEU A 184 20.51 13.81 18.63
CA LEU A 184 21.86 14.23 18.96
C LEU A 184 22.24 15.48 18.18
N ASP A 185 22.87 16.45 18.83
CA ASP A 185 23.52 17.56 18.15
C ASP A 185 24.96 17.22 17.70
N GLN A 186 25.62 18.15 17.03
CA GLN A 186 27.01 17.95 16.57
C GLN A 186 28.03 17.86 17.70
N ASN A 187 27.68 18.30 18.92
CA ASN A 187 28.53 18.20 20.12
C ASN A 187 28.30 16.88 20.89
N GLY A 188 27.38 16.02 20.39
CA GLY A 188 27.01 14.77 21.04
C GLY A 188 26.04 14.93 22.20
N LYS A 189 25.43 16.11 22.39
CA LYS A 189 24.36 16.34 23.37
C LYS A 189 23.05 15.78 22.88
N ARG A 190 22.29 15.14 23.78
CA ARG A 190 20.94 14.66 23.49
C ARG A 190 19.91 15.76 23.65
N GLY A 191 18.78 15.64 22.98
CA GLY A 191 17.71 16.63 23.03
C GLY A 191 17.14 16.92 24.43
N ASP A 192 17.25 15.96 25.35
CA ASP A 192 16.84 16.11 26.76
C ASP A 192 17.97 16.59 27.70
N GLU A 193 19.16 16.86 27.18
CA GLU A 193 20.33 17.30 27.97
C GLU A 193 20.49 18.82 27.98
N PRO A 194 20.93 19.43 29.07
CA PRO A 194 21.28 20.84 29.10
C PRO A 194 22.38 21.16 28.09
N GLY A 195 22.15 22.22 27.31
CA GLY A 195 23.12 22.67 26.29
C GLY A 195 22.98 21.99 24.94
N PHE A 196 21.90 21.24 24.70
CA PHE A 196 21.54 20.76 23.37
C PHE A 196 21.33 21.92 22.38
N ASP A 197 22.02 21.85 21.24
CA ASP A 197 21.93 22.86 20.17
C ASP A 197 21.05 22.37 19.00
N LYS A 198 19.77 22.73 19.06
CA LYS A 198 18.78 22.35 18.01
C LYS A 198 19.09 22.94 16.63
N SER A 199 19.95 23.94 16.54
CA SER A 199 20.37 24.50 15.24
C SER A 199 21.44 23.64 14.52
N LYS A 200 22.03 22.67 15.23
CA LYS A 200 23.12 21.81 14.75
C LYS A 200 22.82 20.34 15.03
N VAL A 201 21.63 19.87 14.68
CA VAL A 201 21.26 18.47 14.86
C VAL A 201 22.08 17.59 13.92
N LYS A 202 22.70 16.56 14.49
CA LYS A 202 23.48 15.53 13.77
C LYS A 202 22.60 14.32 13.45
N VAL A 203 21.76 13.90 14.41
CA VAL A 203 20.82 12.78 14.30
C VAL A 203 19.47 13.25 14.85
N TYR A 204 18.44 13.13 14.05
CA TYR A 204 17.07 13.40 14.47
C TYR A 204 16.45 12.18 15.15
N GLY A 205 15.66 12.39 16.18
CA GLY A 205 14.86 11.34 16.81
C GLY A 205 13.83 10.77 15.84
N LEU A 206 13.22 11.64 15.03
CA LEU A 206 12.18 11.29 14.06
C LEU A 206 12.48 11.87 12.67
N ALA A 207 12.36 11.04 11.63
CA ALA A 207 12.15 11.54 10.27
C ALA A 207 10.81 11.02 9.76
N GLN A 208 10.16 11.82 8.93
CA GLN A 208 8.92 11.48 8.24
C GLN A 208 9.10 11.77 6.75
N ASN A 209 8.30 11.10 5.91
CA ASN A 209 8.16 11.50 4.52
C ASN A 209 7.51 12.88 4.44
N PRO A 210 7.69 13.61 3.31
CA PRO A 210 6.97 14.86 3.12
C PRO A 210 5.46 14.56 3.17
N ALA A 211 4.74 15.37 3.94
CA ALA A 211 3.32 15.15 4.19
C ALA A 211 2.52 15.17 2.89
N ASP A 212 1.72 14.16 2.70
CA ASP A 212 0.70 14.08 1.65
C ASP A 212 -0.67 14.56 2.16
N GLY A 213 -1.70 14.49 1.32
CA GLY A 213 -3.04 14.93 1.69
C GLY A 213 -3.77 13.97 2.63
N TYR A 214 -3.36 12.72 2.71
CA TYR A 214 -3.98 11.71 3.57
C TYR A 214 -3.14 11.38 4.79
N GLY A 215 -1.84 11.68 4.77
CA GLY A 215 -0.91 11.46 5.88
C GLY A 215 -0.76 10.01 6.27
N GLN A 216 -0.78 9.09 5.27
CA GLN A 216 -0.82 7.66 5.54
C GLN A 216 0.29 7.21 6.49
N SER A 217 1.52 7.62 6.25
CA SER A 217 2.67 7.29 7.10
C SER A 217 3.08 8.42 8.04
N GLU A 218 2.55 9.66 7.88
CA GLU A 218 3.07 10.82 8.59
C GLU A 218 2.23 11.20 9.81
N TRP A 219 1.03 11.72 9.61
CA TRP A 219 0.25 12.34 10.68
C TRP A 219 -1.02 11.57 11.08
N SER A 220 -1.54 10.71 10.19
CA SER A 220 -2.86 10.13 10.37
C SER A 220 -2.98 9.21 11.58
N HIS A 221 -1.95 8.39 11.83
CA HIS A 221 -1.94 7.46 12.95
C HIS A 221 -1.92 8.18 14.31
N TYR A 222 -1.30 9.37 14.40
CA TYR A 222 -1.38 10.22 15.56
C TYR A 222 -2.80 10.79 15.71
N ALA A 223 -3.30 11.49 14.71
CA ALA A 223 -4.61 12.13 14.76
C ALA A 223 -5.74 11.11 15.05
N ALA A 224 -5.77 9.98 14.33
CA ALA A 224 -6.76 8.93 14.54
C ALA A 224 -6.67 8.28 15.92
N SER A 225 -5.47 8.12 16.48
CA SER A 225 -5.27 7.59 17.84
C SER A 225 -5.76 8.57 18.94
N ALA A 226 -5.93 9.84 18.61
CA ALA A 226 -6.55 10.84 19.48
C ALA A 226 -8.06 11.00 19.23
N GLY A 227 -8.61 10.40 18.17
CA GLY A 227 -10.04 10.36 17.87
C GLY A 227 -10.47 11.10 16.61
N PHE A 228 -9.54 11.65 15.84
CA PHE A 228 -9.82 12.27 14.54
C PHE A 228 -10.42 11.23 13.55
N GLN A 229 -11.37 11.68 12.76
CA GLN A 229 -11.94 10.96 11.64
C GLN A 229 -11.91 11.86 10.39
N TYR A 230 -11.60 11.27 9.24
CA TYR A 230 -11.54 12.01 7.97
C TYR A 230 -12.92 12.47 7.51
N VAL A 231 -13.87 11.57 7.56
CA VAL A 231 -15.21 11.68 6.99
C VAL A 231 -16.20 10.97 7.91
N ASP A 232 -17.46 11.34 7.87
CA ASP A 232 -18.52 10.81 8.75
C ASP A 232 -18.77 9.30 8.57
N LYS A 233 -18.53 8.75 7.37
CA LYS A 233 -18.69 7.33 7.03
C LYS A 233 -17.96 6.99 5.73
N PRO A 234 -17.66 5.71 5.45
CA PRO A 234 -17.21 5.28 4.13
C PRO A 234 -18.18 5.75 3.04
N TRP A 235 -17.64 6.26 1.92
CA TRP A 235 -18.41 6.89 0.85
C TRP A 235 -19.24 8.09 1.32
N GLY A 236 -18.85 8.71 2.42
CA GLY A 236 -19.50 9.92 2.94
C GLY A 236 -19.03 11.16 2.19
N SER A 237 -19.81 12.23 2.33
CA SER A 237 -19.53 13.54 1.72
C SER A 237 -19.28 14.64 2.74
N LYS A 238 -19.32 14.32 4.05
CA LYS A 238 -19.09 15.27 5.12
C LYS A 238 -17.72 15.05 5.73
N TYR A 239 -16.78 15.87 5.34
CA TYR A 239 -15.40 15.85 5.85
C TYR A 239 -15.25 16.66 7.12
N LEU A 240 -14.28 16.25 7.97
CA LEU A 240 -14.08 16.72 9.34
C LEU A 240 -12.64 17.26 9.54
N TYR A 241 -12.05 17.86 8.53
CA TYR A 241 -10.66 18.36 8.61
C TYR A 241 -10.48 19.59 9.52
N ASP A 242 -11.57 20.25 9.90
CA ASP A 242 -11.60 21.34 10.87
C ASP A 242 -11.68 20.84 12.33
N ASP A 243 -11.59 19.52 12.55
CA ASP A 243 -11.50 18.95 13.90
C ASP A 243 -10.25 19.50 14.64
N PRO A 244 -10.42 20.07 15.84
CA PRO A 244 -9.31 20.59 16.64
C PRO A 244 -8.19 19.57 16.90
N ILE A 245 -8.49 18.25 16.92
CA ILE A 245 -7.51 17.19 17.10
C ILE A 245 -6.50 17.19 15.97
N LEU A 246 -6.94 17.39 14.72
CA LEU A 246 -6.04 17.45 13.57
C LEU A 246 -5.11 18.67 13.67
N ALA A 247 -5.67 19.86 13.99
CA ALA A 247 -4.89 21.07 14.16
C ALA A 247 -3.83 20.93 15.28
N GLN A 248 -4.21 20.32 16.41
CA GLN A 248 -3.29 20.04 17.53
C GLN A 248 -2.20 19.03 17.13
N THR A 249 -2.56 17.97 16.40
CA THR A 249 -1.62 16.96 15.92
C THR A 249 -0.56 17.58 14.99
N LEU A 250 -0.99 18.35 14.01
CA LEU A 250 -0.08 19.01 13.06
C LEU A 250 0.76 20.10 13.74
N THR A 251 0.20 20.79 14.73
CA THR A 251 0.95 21.74 15.58
C THR A 251 2.06 21.03 16.34
N TRP A 252 1.75 19.89 16.97
CA TRP A 252 2.75 19.09 17.67
C TRP A 252 3.87 18.63 16.74
N LEU A 253 3.56 18.11 15.55
CA LEU A 253 4.56 17.67 14.55
C LEU A 253 5.44 18.84 14.10
N ARG A 254 4.83 20.00 13.81
CA ARG A 254 5.56 21.22 13.45
C ARG A 254 6.51 21.63 14.58
N ASP A 255 6.01 21.69 15.81
CA ASP A 255 6.78 22.15 16.97
C ASP A 255 7.90 21.16 17.31
N LEU A 256 7.67 19.86 17.18
CA LEU A 256 8.71 18.82 17.32
C LEU A 256 9.90 19.08 16.40
N ALA A 257 9.65 19.57 15.17
CA ALA A 257 10.69 19.89 14.21
C ALA A 257 11.29 21.30 14.42
N LEU A 258 10.45 22.34 14.48
CA LEU A 258 10.90 23.72 14.40
C LEU A 258 11.24 24.31 15.79
N LYS A 259 10.52 23.89 16.83
CA LYS A 259 10.71 24.38 18.20
C LYS A 259 11.70 23.53 18.98
N ASP A 260 11.57 22.22 18.93
CA ASP A 260 12.34 21.29 19.75
C ASP A 260 13.59 20.75 19.00
N GLY A 261 13.53 20.63 17.66
CA GLY A 261 14.62 20.11 16.84
C GLY A 261 14.74 18.58 16.90
N TYR A 262 13.70 17.86 17.34
CA TYR A 262 13.73 16.40 17.46
C TYR A 262 13.29 15.67 16.19
N ALA A 263 12.65 16.38 15.28
CA ALA A 263 12.22 15.82 14.00
C ALA A 263 12.82 16.60 12.83
N VAL A 264 12.95 15.90 11.68
CA VAL A 264 13.26 16.51 10.40
C VAL A 264 12.13 17.46 10.03
N SER A 265 12.45 18.68 9.57
CA SER A 265 11.44 19.65 9.14
C SER A 265 10.79 19.23 7.83
N GLN A 266 9.59 19.74 7.54
CA GLN A 266 8.88 19.52 6.29
C GLN A 266 9.71 19.94 5.06
N GLU A 267 10.47 21.02 5.17
CA GLU A 267 11.38 21.48 4.11
C GLU A 267 12.48 20.46 3.81
N GLN A 268 13.13 19.94 4.87
CA GLN A 268 14.18 18.91 4.74
C GLN A 268 13.62 17.57 4.23
N ALA A 269 12.44 17.17 4.69
CA ALA A 269 11.74 15.97 4.22
C ALA A 269 11.40 16.05 2.71
N GLY A 270 11.09 17.24 2.21
CA GLY A 270 10.86 17.49 0.78
C GLY A 270 12.11 17.32 -0.09
N GLN A 271 13.31 17.40 0.50
CA GLN A 271 14.57 17.23 -0.21
C GLN A 271 15.07 15.78 -0.18
N LEU A 272 14.86 15.06 0.92
CA LEU A 272 15.32 13.69 1.13
C LEU A 272 14.23 12.87 1.80
N GLN A 273 13.85 11.79 1.15
CA GLN A 273 12.87 10.86 1.72
C GLN A 273 13.36 10.25 3.04
N ALA A 274 12.42 9.91 3.92
CA ALA A 274 12.72 9.39 5.25
C ALA A 274 13.59 8.13 5.24
N VAL A 275 13.38 7.22 4.27
CA VAL A 275 14.22 6.01 4.11
C VAL A 275 15.68 6.35 3.83
N ALA A 276 15.95 7.40 3.06
CA ALA A 276 17.33 7.84 2.76
C ALA A 276 17.99 8.45 4.00
N LEU A 277 17.28 9.28 4.76
CA LEU A 277 17.76 9.85 6.03
C LEU A 277 18.03 8.75 7.06
N PHE A 278 17.14 7.78 7.18
CA PHE A 278 17.32 6.63 8.07
C PHE A 278 18.54 5.79 7.69
N SER A 279 18.64 5.39 6.42
CA SER A 279 19.74 4.55 5.92
C SER A 279 21.09 5.24 6.00
N ALA A 280 21.12 6.58 5.94
CA ALA A 280 22.31 7.38 6.19
C ALA A 280 22.64 7.56 7.69
N GLY A 281 21.85 6.99 8.60
CA GLY A 281 22.02 7.15 10.04
C GLY A 281 21.74 8.59 10.54
N LYS A 282 20.89 9.34 9.83
CA LYS A 282 20.50 10.71 10.17
C LYS A 282 19.21 10.81 10.97
N ALA A 283 18.48 9.70 11.07
CA ALA A 283 17.27 9.60 11.88
C ALA A 283 17.23 8.28 12.63
N ALA A 284 16.72 8.30 13.86
CA ALA A 284 16.64 7.12 14.72
C ALA A 284 15.35 6.32 14.52
N ILE A 285 14.22 7.01 14.28
CA ILE A 285 12.88 6.43 14.07
C ILE A 285 12.26 7.04 12.81
N VAL A 286 11.53 6.19 12.06
CA VAL A 286 10.70 6.59 10.92
C VAL A 286 9.37 5.85 10.99
N PRO A 287 8.21 6.53 11.01
CA PRO A 287 6.93 5.88 10.73
C PRO A 287 6.83 5.59 9.23
N ASP A 288 6.62 4.33 8.87
CA ASP A 288 6.51 3.95 7.45
C ASP A 288 5.66 2.70 7.27
N GLY A 289 5.27 2.42 6.03
CA GLY A 289 4.40 1.31 5.68
C GLY A 289 5.12 -0.01 5.48
N SER A 290 4.38 -1.08 5.64
CA SER A 290 4.90 -2.46 5.49
C SER A 290 5.46 -2.72 4.08
N TRP A 291 5.03 -2.00 3.05
CA TRP A 291 5.59 -2.07 1.68
C TRP A 291 7.06 -1.62 1.60
N MET A 292 7.52 -0.85 2.58
CA MET A 292 8.89 -0.32 2.63
C MET A 292 9.90 -1.25 3.29
N ILE A 293 9.47 -2.37 3.90
CA ILE A 293 10.38 -3.32 4.59
C ILE A 293 11.55 -3.73 3.71
N GLY A 294 11.27 -4.07 2.44
CA GLY A 294 12.30 -4.43 1.47
C GLY A 294 13.28 -3.29 1.19
N SER A 295 12.82 -2.05 1.11
CA SER A 295 13.66 -0.87 0.87
C SER A 295 14.60 -0.60 2.04
N TYR A 296 14.10 -0.66 3.28
CA TYR A 296 14.94 -0.54 4.47
C TYR A 296 15.99 -1.64 4.56
N ARG A 297 15.62 -2.89 4.30
CA ARG A 297 16.57 -4.02 4.29
C ARG A 297 17.69 -3.83 3.28
N ASP A 298 17.35 -3.37 2.06
CA ASP A 298 18.29 -3.29 0.95
C ASP A 298 19.21 -2.04 1.01
N SER A 299 18.75 -0.97 1.70
CA SER A 299 19.47 0.29 1.78
C SER A 299 20.21 0.54 3.11
N THR A 300 19.96 -0.28 4.14
CA THR A 300 20.45 -0.05 5.50
C THR A 300 21.60 -1.00 5.83
N SER A 301 22.74 -0.45 6.28
CA SER A 301 23.95 -1.23 6.63
C SER A 301 24.04 -1.61 8.12
N PHE A 302 23.12 -1.13 8.96
CA PHE A 302 23.05 -1.37 10.39
C PHE A 302 21.81 -2.18 10.77
N LYS A 303 21.77 -2.72 11.98
CA LYS A 303 20.61 -3.47 12.50
C LYS A 303 19.46 -2.51 12.79
N PHE A 304 18.29 -2.83 12.28
CA PHE A 304 17.04 -2.11 12.53
C PHE A 304 15.94 -3.07 12.98
N GLY A 305 14.84 -2.52 13.45
CA GLY A 305 13.67 -3.27 13.87
C GLY A 305 12.40 -2.47 13.65
N PHE A 306 11.27 -3.10 14.00
CA PHE A 306 9.93 -2.49 13.88
C PHE A 306 9.24 -2.47 15.23
N ALA A 307 8.61 -1.34 15.54
CA ALA A 307 7.76 -1.18 16.72
C ALA A 307 6.39 -0.65 16.30
N PRO A 308 5.30 -1.04 16.99
CA PRO A 308 3.98 -0.51 16.65
C PRO A 308 3.95 1.00 16.86
N VAL A 309 3.13 1.71 16.06
CA VAL A 309 2.86 3.15 16.28
C VAL A 309 2.41 3.41 17.71
N ALA A 310 2.64 4.62 18.22
CA ALA A 310 2.34 4.97 19.60
C ALA A 310 0.84 4.84 19.92
N GLN A 311 0.54 4.52 21.18
CA GLN A 311 -0.82 4.47 21.69
C GLN A 311 -1.29 5.88 22.05
N GLY A 312 -2.31 6.38 21.38
CA GLY A 312 -2.95 7.62 21.70
C GLY A 312 -4.09 7.48 22.72
N PRO A 313 -4.79 8.57 23.06
CA PRO A 313 -5.90 8.57 24.02
C PRO A 313 -7.06 7.63 23.67
N LYS A 314 -7.25 7.33 22.39
CA LYS A 314 -8.28 6.39 21.88
C LYS A 314 -7.69 5.04 21.44
N GLY A 315 -6.51 4.69 21.93
CA GLY A 315 -5.78 3.47 21.58
C GLY A 315 -4.83 3.67 20.39
N ARG A 316 -4.18 2.59 19.96
CA ARG A 316 -3.39 2.60 18.73
C ARG A 316 -4.30 2.66 17.53
N ARG A 317 -3.88 3.39 16.51
CA ARG A 317 -4.55 3.43 15.22
C ARG A 317 -3.51 3.44 14.11
N SER A 318 -3.63 2.55 13.17
CA SER A 318 -2.86 2.53 11.93
C SER A 318 -3.82 2.64 10.75
N MET A 319 -3.51 3.42 9.75
CA MET A 319 -4.26 3.35 8.51
C MET A 319 -4.12 1.94 7.95
N PHE A 320 -5.24 1.36 7.56
CA PHE A 320 -5.30 0.09 6.86
C PHE A 320 -5.66 0.37 5.40
N ASN A 321 -4.75 0.04 4.52
CA ASN A 321 -4.95 0.16 3.10
C ASN A 321 -4.91 -1.24 2.49
N GLY A 322 -5.78 -1.48 1.51
CA GLY A 322 -5.85 -2.73 0.77
C GLY A 322 -5.79 -2.46 -0.71
N LEU A 323 -4.93 -3.17 -1.42
CA LEU A 323 -4.84 -3.11 -2.86
C LEU A 323 -5.68 -4.20 -3.52
N ALA A 324 -6.09 -3.97 -4.75
CA ALA A 324 -6.79 -4.97 -5.55
C ALA A 324 -6.30 -5.02 -6.99
N ASP A 325 -6.53 -6.15 -7.62
CA ASP A 325 -6.42 -6.28 -9.06
C ASP A 325 -7.81 -6.06 -9.68
N SER A 326 -7.89 -5.10 -10.60
CA SER A 326 -9.11 -4.70 -11.30
C SER A 326 -9.00 -4.95 -12.80
N ILE A 327 -10.13 -5.17 -13.47
CA ILE A 327 -10.22 -5.36 -14.92
C ILE A 327 -10.72 -4.05 -15.54
N TRP A 328 -10.11 -3.64 -16.64
CA TRP A 328 -10.61 -2.51 -17.42
C TRP A 328 -11.92 -2.87 -18.14
N SER A 329 -12.95 -2.02 -18.00
CA SER A 329 -14.26 -2.23 -18.65
C SER A 329 -14.19 -2.26 -20.19
N GLY A 330 -13.18 -1.61 -20.79
CA GLY A 330 -12.93 -1.59 -22.24
C GLY A 330 -12.09 -2.76 -22.76
N SER A 331 -11.58 -3.65 -21.90
CA SER A 331 -10.82 -4.84 -22.33
C SER A 331 -11.62 -5.70 -23.33
N LYS A 332 -10.92 -6.19 -24.34
CA LYS A 332 -11.48 -7.13 -25.33
C LYS A 332 -11.31 -8.59 -24.93
N HIS A 333 -10.57 -8.83 -23.83
CA HIS A 333 -10.18 -10.16 -23.33
C HIS A 333 -10.64 -10.36 -21.89
N LYS A 334 -11.87 -9.91 -21.56
CA LYS A 334 -12.40 -9.90 -20.18
C LYS A 334 -12.43 -11.28 -19.52
N ASP A 335 -12.64 -12.34 -20.30
CA ASP A 335 -12.70 -13.70 -19.77
C ASP A 335 -11.30 -14.23 -19.39
N GLU A 336 -10.30 -13.94 -20.21
CA GLU A 336 -8.91 -14.25 -19.92
C GLU A 336 -8.35 -13.37 -18.79
N ALA A 337 -8.70 -12.08 -18.81
CA ALA A 337 -8.38 -11.13 -17.73
C ALA A 337 -8.96 -11.59 -16.38
N TRP A 338 -10.22 -12.09 -16.38
CA TRP A 338 -10.82 -12.66 -15.19
C TRP A 338 -10.09 -13.91 -14.69
N LYS A 339 -9.68 -14.81 -15.58
CA LYS A 339 -8.89 -15.99 -15.19
C LYS A 339 -7.59 -15.56 -14.49
N TRP A 340 -6.93 -14.53 -15.02
CA TRP A 340 -5.72 -13.97 -14.43
C TRP A 340 -5.98 -13.34 -13.06
N VAL A 341 -6.96 -12.43 -12.93
CA VAL A 341 -7.32 -11.77 -11.65
C VAL A 341 -7.71 -12.82 -10.60
N ARG A 342 -8.50 -13.82 -10.97
CA ARG A 342 -8.86 -14.93 -10.07
C ARG A 342 -7.62 -15.72 -9.62
N TYR A 343 -6.65 -15.94 -10.51
CA TYR A 343 -5.41 -16.62 -10.16
C TYR A 343 -4.53 -15.77 -9.23
N LEU A 344 -4.44 -14.47 -9.46
CA LEU A 344 -3.73 -13.53 -8.58
C LEU A 344 -4.27 -13.59 -7.14
N GLY A 345 -5.59 -13.67 -6.97
CA GLY A 345 -6.26 -13.84 -5.67
C GLY A 345 -6.29 -15.27 -5.13
N SER A 346 -5.74 -16.25 -5.85
CA SER A 346 -5.71 -17.67 -5.43
C SER A 346 -4.66 -17.91 -4.33
N GLN A 347 -4.83 -19.00 -3.58
CA GLN A 347 -3.83 -19.42 -2.57
C GLN A 347 -2.46 -19.67 -3.21
N GLU A 348 -2.41 -20.17 -4.45
CA GLU A 348 -1.15 -20.47 -5.13
C GLU A 348 -0.31 -19.21 -5.38
N CYS A 349 -0.85 -18.21 -6.11
CA CYS A 349 -0.12 -16.96 -6.36
C CYS A 349 0.14 -16.20 -5.06
N GLN A 350 -0.85 -16.09 -4.17
CA GLN A 350 -0.70 -15.43 -2.87
C GLN A 350 0.41 -16.09 -2.02
N SER A 351 0.58 -17.42 -2.11
CA SER A 351 1.68 -18.11 -1.42
C SER A 351 3.05 -17.82 -2.03
N ILE A 352 3.15 -17.68 -3.36
CA ILE A 352 4.38 -17.24 -4.04
C ILE A 352 4.77 -15.85 -3.53
N VAL A 353 3.81 -14.92 -3.48
CA VAL A 353 4.02 -13.56 -2.97
C VAL A 353 4.41 -13.58 -1.49
N GLY A 354 3.72 -14.35 -0.66
CA GLY A 354 4.02 -14.51 0.77
C GLY A 354 5.42 -15.05 1.02
N ASN A 355 5.83 -16.10 0.32
CA ASN A 355 7.18 -16.68 0.47
C ASN A 355 8.30 -15.72 0.07
N SER A 356 8.05 -14.76 -0.80
CA SER A 356 9.02 -13.72 -1.14
C SER A 356 9.21 -12.69 -0.02
N GLY A 357 8.15 -12.43 0.76
CA GLY A 357 8.10 -11.39 1.78
C GLY A 357 8.14 -9.97 1.19
N VAL A 358 7.66 -9.77 -0.03
CA VAL A 358 7.68 -8.45 -0.67
C VAL A 358 6.58 -7.53 -0.14
N VAL A 359 5.42 -8.10 0.18
CA VAL A 359 4.26 -7.44 0.81
C VAL A 359 3.53 -8.45 1.70
N PHE A 360 2.51 -8.02 2.43
CA PHE A 360 1.57 -8.89 3.11
C PHE A 360 0.39 -9.22 2.17
N PRO A 361 0.32 -10.46 1.63
CA PRO A 361 -0.76 -10.84 0.74
C PRO A 361 -2.13 -10.80 1.40
N ALA A 362 -3.18 -10.70 0.59
CA ALA A 362 -4.56 -10.57 1.08
C ALA A 362 -5.10 -11.80 1.83
N ARG A 363 -4.52 -12.99 1.61
CA ARG A 363 -4.92 -14.22 2.31
C ARG A 363 -4.13 -14.39 3.61
N PRO A 364 -4.79 -14.69 4.76
CA PRO A 364 -4.12 -14.83 6.05
C PRO A 364 -2.98 -15.87 6.06
N GLU A 365 -3.16 -17.01 5.38
CA GLU A 365 -2.14 -18.06 5.29
C GLU A 365 -0.90 -17.56 4.53
N ALA A 366 -1.10 -16.74 3.49
CA ALA A 366 -0.01 -16.17 2.72
C ALA A 366 0.68 -15.01 3.49
N THR A 367 -0.07 -14.25 4.28
CA THR A 367 0.50 -13.29 5.24
C THR A 367 1.42 -13.99 6.25
N GLU A 368 1.04 -15.16 6.76
CA GLU A 368 1.89 -15.95 7.67
C GLU A 368 3.17 -16.44 6.96
N LEU A 369 3.11 -16.79 5.69
CA LEU A 369 4.30 -17.10 4.89
C LEU A 369 5.22 -15.86 4.77
N ALA A 370 4.67 -14.67 4.53
CA ALA A 370 5.44 -13.43 4.49
C ALA A 370 6.11 -13.14 5.84
N ARG A 371 5.39 -13.32 6.95
CA ARG A 371 5.96 -13.20 8.30
C ARG A 371 7.18 -14.12 8.49
N LYS A 372 7.05 -15.40 8.14
CA LYS A 372 8.14 -16.38 8.23
C LYS A 372 9.31 -16.02 7.30
N ALA A 373 9.03 -15.53 6.09
CA ALA A 373 10.06 -15.10 5.16
C ALA A 373 10.90 -13.92 5.70
N HIS A 374 10.28 -13.00 6.44
CA HIS A 374 10.98 -11.91 7.13
C HIS A 374 11.75 -12.42 8.35
N GLU A 375 11.15 -13.29 9.15
CA GLU A 375 11.78 -13.88 10.33
C GLU A 375 13.07 -14.65 9.95
N ALA A 376 13.03 -15.43 8.85
CA ALA A 376 14.21 -16.10 8.29
C ALA A 376 15.35 -15.14 7.89
N LYS A 377 15.03 -13.87 7.65
CA LYS A 377 15.98 -12.77 7.37
C LYS A 377 16.34 -11.97 8.63
N GLY A 378 15.90 -12.42 9.83
CA GLY A 378 16.17 -11.78 11.11
C GLY A 378 15.32 -10.53 11.38
N LEU A 379 14.18 -10.35 10.69
CA LEU A 379 13.26 -9.22 10.85
C LEU A 379 11.95 -9.67 11.51
N ASP A 380 11.67 -9.15 12.71
CA ASP A 380 10.36 -9.28 13.34
C ASP A 380 9.39 -8.23 12.81
N VAL A 381 8.45 -8.65 11.98
CA VAL A 381 7.43 -7.79 11.37
C VAL A 381 6.10 -7.78 12.14
N SER A 382 6.07 -8.34 13.34
CA SER A 382 4.86 -8.44 14.15
C SER A 382 4.21 -7.10 14.45
N ALA A 383 5.00 -6.01 14.47
CA ALA A 383 4.54 -4.65 14.68
C ALA A 383 3.50 -4.18 13.65
N PHE A 384 3.64 -4.62 12.39
CA PHE A 384 2.65 -4.35 11.34
C PHE A 384 1.43 -5.26 11.47
N ILE A 385 1.66 -6.57 11.65
CA ILE A 385 0.60 -7.58 11.66
C ILE A 385 -0.35 -7.41 12.84
N MET A 386 0.18 -7.08 14.03
CA MET A 386 -0.64 -6.85 15.21
C MET A 386 -1.61 -5.67 15.09
N LEU A 387 -1.32 -4.75 14.16
CA LEU A 387 -2.16 -3.59 13.88
C LEU A 387 -3.24 -3.85 12.82
N ALA A 388 -3.22 -5.01 12.16
CA ALA A 388 -4.22 -5.38 11.15
C ALA A 388 -5.51 -5.96 11.78
N LYS A 389 -6.10 -5.21 12.73
CA LYS A 389 -7.31 -5.60 13.45
C LYS A 389 -8.28 -4.42 13.51
N PRO A 390 -9.60 -4.65 13.49
CA PRO A 390 -10.59 -3.58 13.51
C PRO A 390 -10.40 -2.55 14.63
N GLU A 391 -9.98 -3.00 15.82
CA GLU A 391 -9.77 -2.12 16.98
C GLU A 391 -8.50 -1.26 16.91
N THR A 392 -7.57 -1.58 16.02
CA THR A 392 -6.28 -0.89 15.87
C THR A 392 -6.10 -0.25 14.50
N THR A 393 -7.07 -0.41 13.61
CA THR A 393 -7.03 0.20 12.26
C THR A 393 -8.10 1.25 12.08
N PHE A 394 -7.93 2.06 11.07
CA PHE A 394 -8.96 2.84 10.40
C PHE A 394 -8.74 2.74 8.89
N PRO A 395 -9.81 2.72 8.07
CA PRO A 395 -9.67 2.56 6.64
C PRO A 395 -9.05 3.79 5.99
N PHE A 396 -8.34 3.59 4.88
CA PHE A 396 -8.05 4.67 3.94
C PHE A 396 -9.37 5.34 3.52
N PRO A 397 -9.45 6.68 3.44
CA PRO A 397 -10.67 7.36 3.03
C PRO A 397 -11.08 6.96 1.60
N ILE A 398 -12.26 6.34 1.46
CA ILE A 398 -12.84 5.97 0.17
C ILE A 398 -13.97 6.96 -0.12
N THR A 399 -13.81 7.79 -1.14
CA THR A 399 -14.70 8.91 -1.41
C THR A 399 -14.58 9.40 -2.85
N ASP A 400 -15.64 9.99 -3.37
CA ASP A 400 -15.58 10.76 -4.60
C ASP A 400 -14.61 11.96 -4.43
N HIS A 401 -14.08 12.49 -5.52
CA HIS A 401 -13.12 13.62 -5.51
C HIS A 401 -11.82 13.38 -4.73
N GLY A 402 -11.41 12.10 -4.52
CA GLY A 402 -10.28 11.76 -3.66
C GLY A 402 -8.97 12.48 -4.00
N GLU A 403 -8.63 12.62 -5.27
CA GLU A 403 -7.43 13.33 -5.73
C GLU A 403 -7.49 14.84 -5.43
N GLU A 404 -8.64 15.45 -5.67
CA GLU A 404 -8.86 16.88 -5.43
C GLU A 404 -8.82 17.20 -3.93
N ILE A 405 -9.44 16.32 -3.11
CA ILE A 405 -9.36 16.39 -1.65
C ILE A 405 -7.92 16.26 -1.19
N ALA A 406 -7.17 15.28 -1.69
CA ALA A 406 -5.77 15.09 -1.34
C ALA A 406 -4.92 16.34 -1.64
N ASN A 407 -5.13 17.00 -2.76
CA ASN A 407 -4.40 18.21 -3.16
C ASN A 407 -4.75 19.42 -2.28
N ILE A 408 -6.03 19.61 -1.93
CA ILE A 408 -6.47 20.65 -0.99
C ILE A 408 -5.79 20.44 0.36
N LEU A 409 -5.86 19.22 0.89
CA LEU A 409 -5.29 18.88 2.19
C LEU A 409 -3.77 18.98 2.20
N LYS A 410 -3.08 18.45 1.18
CA LYS A 410 -1.64 18.55 1.03
C LYS A 410 -1.18 20.00 1.15
N THR A 411 -1.90 20.92 0.50
CA THR A 411 -1.60 22.35 0.55
C THR A 411 -1.75 22.91 1.97
N ALA A 412 -2.85 22.60 2.66
CA ALA A 412 -3.11 23.10 4.00
C ALA A 412 -2.11 22.52 5.02
N VAL A 413 -1.90 21.21 5.00
CA VAL A 413 -0.96 20.51 5.90
C VAL A 413 0.46 21.03 5.71
N ASN A 414 0.93 21.20 4.47
CA ASN A 414 2.25 21.78 4.20
C ASN A 414 2.38 23.19 4.79
N LYS A 415 1.39 24.07 4.63
CA LYS A 415 1.41 25.41 5.23
C LYS A 415 1.53 25.35 6.76
N VAL A 416 0.78 24.45 7.41
CA VAL A 416 0.87 24.25 8.87
C VAL A 416 2.27 23.80 9.27
N LEU A 417 2.83 22.77 8.63
CA LEU A 417 4.13 22.20 8.97
C LEU A 417 5.31 23.15 8.66
N LEU A 418 5.15 24.04 7.67
CA LEU A 418 6.09 25.12 7.34
C LEU A 418 5.87 26.38 8.20
N ASN A 419 4.95 26.36 9.17
CA ASN A 419 4.60 27.50 10.02
C ASN A 419 4.12 28.74 9.21
N GLN A 420 3.34 28.52 8.16
CA GLN A 420 2.83 29.54 7.24
C GLN A 420 1.37 29.91 7.50
N GLY A 421 0.96 29.98 8.74
CA GLY A 421 -0.39 30.39 9.15
C GLY A 421 -0.91 29.64 10.38
N ASP A 422 -2.07 30.07 10.85
CA ASP A 422 -2.74 29.42 11.97
C ASP A 422 -3.32 28.07 11.57
N PRO A 423 -2.95 26.96 12.26
CA PRO A 423 -3.39 25.62 11.88
C PRO A 423 -4.91 25.44 11.81
N ALA A 424 -5.64 25.99 12.80
CA ALA A 424 -7.09 25.84 12.85
C ALA A 424 -7.77 26.58 11.70
N SER A 425 -7.30 27.78 11.35
CA SER A 425 -7.81 28.55 10.22
C SER A 425 -7.54 27.86 8.89
N LEU A 426 -6.30 27.40 8.67
CA LEU A 426 -5.90 26.72 7.41
C LEU A 426 -6.71 25.43 7.18
N LEU A 427 -6.94 24.65 8.24
CA LEU A 427 -7.73 23.42 8.15
C LEU A 427 -9.23 23.69 8.00
N LYS A 428 -9.76 24.74 8.62
CA LYS A 428 -11.15 25.17 8.43
C LYS A 428 -11.40 25.58 6.98
N ASP A 429 -10.50 26.35 6.37
CA ASP A 429 -10.61 26.76 4.99
C ASP A 429 -10.53 25.55 4.06
N ALA A 430 -9.60 24.62 4.31
CA ALA A 430 -9.48 23.36 3.58
C ALA A 430 -10.74 22.50 3.74
N ASN A 431 -11.28 22.35 4.95
CA ASN A 431 -12.51 21.60 5.19
C ASN A 431 -13.70 22.19 4.43
N SER A 432 -13.80 23.52 4.41
CA SER A 432 -14.85 24.22 3.64
C SER A 432 -14.71 23.97 2.13
N ALA A 433 -13.48 24.03 1.60
CA ALA A 433 -13.22 23.75 0.19
C ALA A 433 -13.53 22.29 -0.18
N VAL A 434 -13.14 21.34 0.67
CA VAL A 434 -13.44 19.91 0.46
C VAL A 434 -14.93 19.64 0.49
N ASN A 435 -15.65 20.14 1.50
CA ASN A 435 -17.10 19.93 1.60
C ASN A 435 -17.89 20.65 0.48
N ALA A 436 -17.31 21.61 -0.21
CA ALA A 436 -17.92 22.28 -1.37
C ALA A 436 -17.82 21.45 -2.68
N LEU A 437 -17.09 20.33 -2.68
CA LEU A 437 -17.01 19.40 -3.82
C LEU A 437 -18.26 18.51 -3.95
N PHE A 438 -19.04 18.40 -2.89
CA PHE A 438 -20.25 17.58 -2.78
C PHE A 438 -21.52 18.42 -2.75
#